data_05a9e5477a1390d352d3bf815a91f331
#
_entry.id   05a9e5477a1390d352d3bf815a91f331
#
_cell.length_a   1.000
_cell.length_b   1.000
_cell.length_c   1.000
_cell.angle_alpha   90.00
_cell.angle_beta   90.00
_cell.angle_gamma   90.00
#
_symmetry.space_group_name_H-M   'P 1'
#
loop_
_entity.id
_entity.type
_entity.pdbx_description
1 polymer ?
#
loop_
_entity_poly.entity_id
_entity_poly.type
_entity_poly.pdbx_seq_one_letter_code
_entity_poly.pdbx_strand_id
1 'polypeptide(L)'
;MARTPLLGKFQALFEDFEEAERSGRSVEAVQEERRQMRLTRRDFLKVTGATVGAAALGGPVAALAASIPKAGGTSRIAIIGGGIAGLNAALTLQDAGFASTVYEASPRVGGRMHSDTTSWLNGQTSEHCGELIDSRHKTILGLANRFKLPTVDLLAAEPNQSSDTDYFFGQYYTSAQANNDFKPVWNNVKGDLTEAPFPTLYNSFTQAGFTLDHMSLYDWIESRVPGGHTSSMGQLLDVAYNIEYGNVTSQQSALNLVYLLGFQPQPGNFRIFGASDERYHIAGGNERLPQAIAAALTANTVQLNTALTGILHNNDDTYTLSLKNGSVTTTKIFDRVIMAIPFSVLRNILGSTASAYSAAGFTSLKQTAITQLGYGANAKLQLQFNTRYWNTMGPWGVGNGSTYADTGYQNTWEVTRAQDGTTGILVDYTGGGVPLASFSGDPTNQALVQKFAKTFLSQIEPVFPGITKQWNGLATLDVPLNNPFLLGSYSYWKVGQYTQFSGYEKARQPNPTTGKCHFAGEHCSINFQGFMEGGAEEGARAANEILSDYKAGIPT
;
A
#
# COMPACT_ATOMS: atom_id res chain seq x y z
N MET A 1 -7.62 -5.43 3.04
CA MET A 1 -6.42 -6.17 2.63
C MET A 1 -5.27 -5.73 3.50
N ALA A 2 -4.57 -6.67 4.08
CA ALA A 2 -3.51 -6.35 5.03
C ALA A 2 -2.33 -5.66 4.33
N ARG A 3 -1.77 -4.67 4.99
CA ARG A 3 -0.55 -3.95 4.57
C ARG A 3 0.65 -4.41 5.37
N THR A 4 0.42 -5.29 6.34
CA THR A 4 1.44 -5.89 7.19
C THR A 4 1.26 -7.40 7.27
N PRO A 5 2.34 -8.18 7.51
CA PRO A 5 2.28 -9.64 7.60
C PRO A 5 1.26 -10.15 8.63
N LEU A 6 1.05 -9.42 9.72
CA LEU A 6 0.10 -9.82 10.75
C LEU A 6 -1.35 -9.71 10.28
N LEU A 7 -1.69 -8.61 9.61
CA LEU A 7 -3.07 -8.45 9.12
C LEU A 7 -3.41 -9.50 8.06
N GLY A 8 -2.44 -9.90 7.23
CA GLY A 8 -2.56 -11.08 6.38
C GLY A 8 -2.86 -12.35 7.15
N LYS A 9 -2.23 -12.52 8.33
CA LYS A 9 -2.51 -13.68 9.20
C LYS A 9 -3.89 -13.61 9.86
N PHE A 10 -4.33 -12.45 10.30
CA PHE A 10 -5.69 -12.30 10.80
C PHE A 10 -6.74 -12.58 9.73
N GLN A 11 -6.52 -12.13 8.50
CA GLN A 11 -7.41 -12.44 7.39
C GLN A 11 -7.39 -13.95 7.07
N ALA A 12 -6.22 -14.58 7.04
CA ALA A 12 -6.12 -16.03 6.86
C ALA A 12 -6.81 -16.79 8.00
N LEU A 13 -6.69 -16.29 9.22
CA LEU A 13 -7.36 -16.86 10.38
C LEU A 13 -8.88 -16.69 10.30
N PHE A 14 -9.35 -15.53 9.86
CA PHE A 14 -10.77 -15.29 9.59
C PHE A 14 -11.32 -16.29 8.55
N GLU A 15 -10.60 -16.51 7.46
CA GLU A 15 -10.96 -17.52 6.45
C GLU A 15 -10.97 -18.95 7.00
N ASP A 16 -10.05 -19.29 7.91
CA ASP A 16 -10.02 -20.59 8.56
C ASP A 16 -11.26 -20.81 9.42
N PHE A 17 -11.73 -19.79 10.14
CA PHE A 17 -12.98 -19.84 10.91
C PHE A 17 -14.20 -19.98 10.00
N GLU A 18 -14.27 -19.24 8.89
CA GLU A 18 -15.37 -19.35 7.92
C GLU A 18 -15.40 -20.73 7.25
N GLU A 19 -14.24 -21.28 6.88
CA GLU A 19 -14.12 -22.62 6.30
C GLU A 19 -14.54 -23.69 7.30
N ALA A 20 -14.13 -23.54 8.57
CA ALA A 20 -14.52 -24.43 9.66
C ALA A 20 -16.04 -24.44 9.84
N GLU A 21 -16.67 -23.27 9.90
CA GLU A 21 -18.13 -23.14 10.00
C GLU A 21 -18.85 -23.77 8.80
N ARG A 22 -18.39 -23.48 7.57
CA ARG A 22 -18.98 -23.99 6.32
C ARG A 22 -18.84 -25.51 6.18
N SER A 23 -17.71 -26.07 6.60
CA SER A 23 -17.40 -27.50 6.46
C SER A 23 -17.81 -28.35 7.66
N GLY A 24 -18.23 -27.72 8.77
CA GLY A 24 -18.54 -28.40 10.03
C GLY A 24 -17.32 -29.03 10.72
N ARG A 25 -16.12 -28.59 10.38
CA ARG A 25 -14.84 -29.06 10.95
C ARG A 25 -14.32 -28.10 12.01
N SER A 26 -13.34 -28.53 12.81
CA SER A 26 -12.67 -27.59 13.71
C SER A 26 -11.70 -26.68 12.93
N VAL A 27 -11.44 -25.48 13.46
CA VAL A 27 -10.48 -24.53 12.87
C VAL A 27 -9.09 -25.15 12.81
N GLU A 28 -8.71 -25.90 13.84
CA GLU A 28 -7.43 -26.60 13.92
C GLU A 28 -7.28 -27.64 12.78
N ALA A 29 -8.37 -28.34 12.44
CA ALA A 29 -8.38 -29.30 11.33
C ALA A 29 -8.21 -28.61 9.96
N VAL A 30 -8.84 -27.44 9.76
CA VAL A 30 -8.67 -26.63 8.55
C VAL A 30 -7.24 -26.10 8.44
N GLN A 31 -6.69 -25.61 9.52
CA GLN A 31 -5.32 -25.11 9.58
C GLN A 31 -4.29 -26.21 9.31
N GLU A 32 -4.47 -27.39 9.88
CA GLU A 32 -3.58 -28.52 9.68
C GLU A 32 -3.61 -29.02 8.21
N GLU A 33 -4.78 -29.08 7.60
CA GLU A 33 -4.91 -29.42 6.18
C GLU A 33 -4.18 -28.39 5.28
N ARG A 34 -4.35 -27.09 5.56
CA ARG A 34 -3.63 -26.03 4.84
C ARG A 34 -2.12 -26.12 5.04
N ARG A 35 -1.66 -26.48 6.24
CA ARG A 35 -0.25 -26.74 6.54
C ARG A 35 0.30 -27.92 5.76
N GLN A 36 -0.43 -29.03 5.71
CA GLN A 36 -0.07 -30.21 4.94
C GLN A 36 -0.04 -29.95 3.43
N MET A 37 -1.01 -29.19 2.90
CA MET A 37 -0.99 -28.78 1.50
C MET A 37 0.23 -27.92 1.14
N ARG A 38 0.70 -27.06 2.04
CA ARG A 38 1.94 -26.28 1.85
C ARG A 38 3.17 -27.17 1.83
N LEU A 39 3.24 -28.19 2.71
CA LEU A 39 4.33 -29.17 2.72
C LEU A 39 4.36 -30.00 1.44
N THR A 40 3.22 -30.51 0.99
CA THR A 40 3.09 -31.34 -0.22
C THR A 40 3.44 -30.57 -1.51
N ARG A 41 3.04 -29.31 -1.63
CA ARG A 41 3.46 -28.43 -2.74
C ARG A 41 4.96 -28.19 -2.77
N ARG A 42 5.58 -28.01 -1.60
CA ARG A 42 7.03 -27.78 -1.49
C ARG A 42 7.84 -29.02 -1.87
N ASP A 43 7.37 -30.19 -1.49
CA ASP A 43 8.00 -31.48 -1.87
C ASP A 43 7.78 -31.79 -3.36
N PHE A 44 6.62 -31.46 -3.90
CA PHE A 44 6.34 -31.56 -5.34
C PHE A 44 7.27 -30.66 -6.17
N LEU A 45 7.52 -29.42 -5.74
CA LEU A 45 8.42 -28.50 -6.45
C LEU A 45 9.89 -28.94 -6.37
N LYS A 46 10.32 -29.65 -5.32
CA LYS A 46 11.66 -30.22 -5.22
C LYS A 46 11.85 -31.40 -6.16
N VAL A 47 10.80 -32.19 -6.43
CA VAL A 47 10.83 -33.37 -7.31
C VAL A 47 10.66 -32.98 -8.78
N THR A 48 9.91 -31.89 -9.10
CA THR A 48 9.64 -31.46 -10.48
C THR A 48 10.65 -30.46 -11.05
N GLY A 49 11.63 -30.01 -10.26
CA GLY A 49 12.71 -29.13 -10.73
C GLY A 49 13.70 -29.78 -11.72
N ALA A 50 13.50 -31.03 -12.10
CA ALA A 50 14.42 -31.77 -12.95
C ALA A 50 13.91 -32.18 -14.35
N THR A 51 12.65 -31.95 -14.67
CA THR A 51 12.16 -32.22 -16.06
C THR A 51 10.78 -31.57 -16.24
N VAL A 52 10.63 -30.52 -17.05
CA VAL A 52 9.67 -30.42 -18.14
C VAL A 52 9.94 -29.13 -18.94
N GLY A 53 10.45 -29.33 -20.12
CA GLY A 53 10.40 -28.33 -21.17
C GLY A 53 8.98 -28.17 -21.71
N ALA A 54 8.72 -26.96 -22.15
CA ALA A 54 7.70 -26.50 -23.08
C ALA A 54 6.52 -27.42 -23.40
N ALA A 55 5.33 -27.07 -22.96
CA ALA A 55 4.12 -27.31 -23.72
C ALA A 55 3.27 -26.03 -23.72
N ALA A 56 3.15 -25.46 -24.90
CA ALA A 56 2.33 -24.34 -25.23
C ALA A 56 0.84 -24.64 -24.95
N LEU A 57 0.19 -23.76 -24.19
CA LEU A 57 -1.24 -23.56 -24.29
C LEU A 57 -1.49 -22.11 -24.74
N GLY A 58 -1.44 -21.95 -26.05
CA GLY A 58 -1.98 -20.80 -26.75
C GLY A 58 -3.51 -20.83 -26.67
N GLY A 59 -4.07 -19.88 -25.95
CA GLY A 59 -5.47 -19.51 -26.02
C GLY A 59 -5.56 -18.01 -26.37
N PRO A 60 -6.50 -17.59 -27.22
CA PRO A 60 -6.42 -16.32 -27.92
C PRO A 60 -6.87 -15.15 -27.04
N VAL A 61 -5.94 -14.46 -26.39
CA VAL A 61 -6.16 -13.11 -25.84
C VAL A 61 -5.78 -12.03 -26.87
N ALA A 62 -5.45 -12.44 -28.10
CA ALA A 62 -5.01 -11.55 -29.18
C ALA A 62 -6.16 -10.96 -30.05
N ALA A 63 -7.42 -10.97 -29.59
CA ALA A 63 -8.53 -10.62 -30.45
C ALA A 63 -9.35 -9.39 -30.02
N LEU A 64 -8.88 -8.54 -29.11
CA LEU A 64 -9.53 -7.26 -28.80
C LEU A 64 -8.67 -6.03 -29.07
N ALA A 65 -7.50 -6.19 -29.66
CA ALA A 65 -6.69 -5.08 -30.21
C ALA A 65 -7.08 -4.73 -31.66
N ALA A 66 -8.27 -5.13 -32.10
CA ALA A 66 -8.75 -4.85 -33.45
C ALA A 66 -9.37 -3.45 -33.49
N SER A 67 -8.63 -2.55 -34.17
CA SER A 67 -9.11 -1.32 -34.80
C SER A 67 -9.66 -0.22 -33.88
N ILE A 68 -8.80 0.33 -32.99
CA ILE A 68 -8.91 1.76 -32.71
C ILE A 68 -8.28 2.44 -33.95
N PRO A 69 -9.01 3.30 -34.67
CA PRO A 69 -8.36 4.08 -35.71
C PRO A 69 -7.22 4.85 -35.08
N LYS A 70 -6.01 4.82 -35.65
CA LYS A 70 -4.91 5.73 -35.33
C LYS A 70 -5.32 7.15 -35.78
N ALA A 71 -6.29 7.72 -35.11
CA ALA A 71 -6.56 9.14 -35.17
C ALA A 71 -5.80 9.71 -33.96
N GLY A 72 -4.54 10.07 -34.17
CA GLY A 72 -3.80 10.88 -33.21
C GLY A 72 -4.61 12.14 -32.92
N GLY A 73 -5.39 12.12 -31.84
CA GLY A 73 -6.06 13.30 -31.34
C GLY A 73 -4.98 14.34 -30.98
N THR A 74 -5.15 15.55 -31.42
CA THR A 74 -4.29 16.70 -31.09
C THR A 74 -4.46 17.15 -29.63
N SER A 75 -5.13 16.37 -28.79
CA SER A 75 -5.43 16.70 -27.40
C SER A 75 -4.15 16.81 -26.57
N ARG A 76 -4.01 17.93 -25.89
CA ARG A 76 -2.89 18.20 -24.98
C ARG A 76 -3.23 17.60 -23.60
N ILE A 77 -2.62 16.47 -23.28
CA ILE A 77 -2.86 15.75 -22.03
C ILE A 77 -1.68 15.94 -21.09
N ALA A 78 -1.92 16.53 -19.91
CA ALA A 78 -0.95 16.60 -18.83
C ALA A 78 -1.24 15.53 -17.78
N ILE A 79 -0.18 14.90 -17.27
CA ILE A 79 -0.20 13.99 -16.13
C ILE A 79 0.72 14.58 -15.07
N ILE A 80 0.17 14.83 -13.87
CA ILE A 80 0.90 15.44 -12.77
C ILE A 80 1.26 14.34 -11.76
N GLY A 81 2.56 14.05 -11.66
CA GLY A 81 3.15 13.00 -10.83
C GLY A 81 3.67 11.83 -11.65
N GLY A 82 4.95 11.51 -11.48
CA GLY A 82 5.68 10.40 -12.13
C GLY A 82 5.76 9.14 -11.24
N GLY A 83 4.81 8.95 -10.32
CA GLY A 83 4.62 7.70 -9.60
C GLY A 83 3.98 6.62 -10.48
N ILE A 84 3.76 5.42 -9.92
CA ILE A 84 3.19 4.28 -10.66
C ILE A 84 1.84 4.62 -11.30
N ALA A 85 1.02 5.45 -10.65
CA ALA A 85 -0.28 5.89 -11.19
C ALA A 85 -0.12 6.72 -12.46
N GLY A 86 0.71 7.76 -12.41
CA GLY A 86 0.92 8.64 -13.57
C GLY A 86 1.65 7.96 -14.72
N LEU A 87 2.64 7.12 -14.40
CA LEU A 87 3.38 6.36 -15.41
C LEU A 87 2.48 5.31 -16.10
N ASN A 88 1.64 4.59 -15.36
CA ASN A 88 0.72 3.63 -15.96
C ASN A 88 -0.41 4.32 -16.73
N ALA A 89 -0.82 5.52 -16.33
CA ALA A 89 -1.72 6.35 -17.12
C ALA A 89 -1.08 6.74 -18.46
N ALA A 90 0.16 7.23 -18.45
CA ALA A 90 0.90 7.57 -19.67
C ALA A 90 1.09 6.37 -20.59
N LEU A 91 1.46 5.21 -20.02
CA LEU A 91 1.62 3.96 -20.77
C LEU A 91 0.30 3.52 -21.41
N THR A 92 -0.81 3.59 -20.69
CA THR A 92 -2.14 3.24 -21.19
C THR A 92 -2.58 4.16 -22.34
N LEU A 93 -2.33 5.45 -22.23
CA LEU A 93 -2.58 6.42 -23.31
C LEU A 93 -1.69 6.14 -24.53
N GLN A 94 -0.39 5.90 -24.32
CA GLN A 94 0.55 5.59 -25.39
C GLN A 94 0.17 4.30 -26.13
N ASP A 95 -0.23 3.24 -25.40
CA ASP A 95 -0.69 1.97 -26.00
C ASP A 95 -1.92 2.18 -26.91
N ALA A 96 -2.74 3.19 -26.60
CA ALA A 96 -3.89 3.59 -27.40
C ALA A 96 -3.56 4.62 -28.51
N GLY A 97 -2.30 5.03 -28.63
CA GLY A 97 -1.83 5.98 -29.66
C GLY A 97 -2.00 7.45 -29.31
N PHE A 98 -2.24 7.78 -28.04
CA PHE A 98 -2.33 9.16 -27.54
C PHE A 98 -1.03 9.63 -26.93
N ALA A 99 -0.64 10.86 -27.23
CA ALA A 99 0.49 11.52 -26.59
C ALA A 99 0.05 12.16 -25.26
N SER A 100 0.94 12.13 -24.27
CA SER A 100 0.77 12.84 -23.00
C SER A 100 2.11 13.33 -22.50
N THR A 101 2.12 14.25 -21.53
CA THR A 101 3.33 14.69 -20.85
C THR A 101 3.18 14.49 -19.36
N VAL A 102 4.10 13.74 -18.74
CA VAL A 102 4.18 13.52 -17.30
C VAL A 102 5.10 14.57 -16.70
N TYR A 103 4.63 15.34 -15.73
CA TYR A 103 5.40 16.31 -14.96
C TYR A 103 5.65 15.76 -13.57
N GLU A 104 6.91 15.48 -13.25
CA GLU A 104 7.37 14.96 -11.96
C GLU A 104 8.22 16.00 -11.25
N ALA A 105 7.84 16.32 -10.01
CA ALA A 105 8.51 17.35 -9.22
C ALA A 105 9.91 16.94 -8.74
N SER A 106 10.12 15.66 -8.48
CA SER A 106 11.38 15.10 -8.00
C SER A 106 12.38 14.80 -9.13
N PRO A 107 13.65 14.53 -8.81
CA PRO A 107 14.66 14.16 -9.82
C PRO A 107 14.55 12.70 -10.31
N ARG A 108 13.58 11.91 -9.82
CA ARG A 108 13.38 10.51 -10.18
C ARG A 108 11.90 10.18 -10.42
N VAL A 109 11.65 9.11 -11.13
CA VAL A 109 10.30 8.51 -11.22
C VAL A 109 10.04 7.53 -10.07
N GLY A 110 8.81 7.06 -9.94
CA GLY A 110 8.41 5.99 -9.04
C GLY A 110 7.67 6.46 -7.78
N GLY A 111 7.87 7.71 -7.34
CA GLY A 111 7.22 8.23 -6.13
C GLY A 111 7.52 7.36 -4.90
N ARG A 112 6.50 6.64 -4.39
CA ARG A 112 6.60 5.70 -3.25
C ARG A 112 7.09 4.28 -3.62
N MET A 113 7.44 4.02 -4.86
CA MET A 113 8.25 2.86 -5.27
C MET A 113 9.69 3.33 -5.41
N HIS A 114 10.50 3.07 -4.40
CA HIS A 114 11.88 3.54 -4.28
C HIS A 114 12.70 2.56 -3.47
N SER A 115 13.74 2.02 -4.09
CA SER A 115 14.57 0.95 -3.53
C SER A 115 15.93 1.48 -3.08
N ASP A 116 16.46 0.93 -2.00
CA ASP A 116 17.83 1.13 -1.56
C ASP A 116 18.68 -0.09 -1.94
N THR A 117 19.58 0.11 -2.89
CA THR A 117 20.48 -0.92 -3.43
C THR A 117 21.95 -0.64 -3.08
N THR A 118 22.23 0.34 -2.24
CA THR A 118 23.59 0.86 -2.02
C THR A 118 24.03 0.91 -0.56
N SER A 119 23.11 0.95 0.39
CA SER A 119 23.44 1.13 1.81
C SER A 119 23.88 -0.16 2.51
N TRP A 120 23.68 -1.32 1.91
CA TRP A 120 23.80 -2.61 2.55
C TRP A 120 24.99 -3.44 2.07
N LEU A 121 25.59 -4.22 2.99
CA LEU A 121 26.60 -5.20 2.62
C LEU A 121 25.98 -6.35 1.81
N ASN A 122 26.86 -7.08 1.09
CA ASN A 122 26.53 -8.27 0.30
C ASN A 122 25.53 -8.02 -0.85
N GLY A 123 25.41 -6.76 -1.33
CA GLY A 123 24.50 -6.41 -2.41
C GLY A 123 23.02 -6.60 -2.09
N GLN A 124 22.67 -6.61 -0.81
CA GLN A 124 21.28 -6.71 -0.38
C GLN A 124 20.51 -5.43 -0.70
N THR A 125 19.21 -5.57 -0.90
CA THR A 125 18.29 -4.50 -1.29
C THR A 125 17.19 -4.36 -0.25
N SER A 126 16.78 -3.12 0.01
CA SER A 126 15.59 -2.80 0.79
C SER A 126 14.72 -1.76 0.08
N GLU A 127 13.56 -1.45 0.64
CA GLU A 127 12.64 -0.46 0.07
C GLU A 127 12.45 0.71 1.03
N HIS A 128 12.59 1.93 0.52
CA HIS A 128 12.30 3.15 1.27
C HIS A 128 10.80 3.28 1.61
N CYS A 129 9.90 2.79 0.74
CA CYS A 129 8.46 2.88 0.94
C CYS A 129 7.77 1.56 0.57
N GLY A 130 7.08 1.50 -0.58
CA GLY A 130 6.26 0.36 -1.02
C GLY A 130 7.08 -0.89 -1.29
N GLU A 131 6.80 -1.97 -0.55
CA GLU A 131 7.63 -3.18 -0.54
C GLU A 131 6.87 -4.43 -0.99
N LEU A 132 5.77 -4.76 -0.34
CA LEU A 132 5.13 -6.06 -0.48
C LEU A 132 4.05 -6.07 -1.55
N ILE A 133 3.99 -7.14 -2.34
CA ILE A 133 3.04 -7.33 -3.44
C ILE A 133 2.24 -8.60 -3.19
N ASP A 134 0.92 -8.48 -3.14
CA ASP A 134 0.02 -9.62 -2.99
C ASP A 134 -0.12 -10.44 -4.27
N SER A 135 -0.44 -11.72 -4.13
CA SER A 135 -0.81 -12.59 -5.26
C SER A 135 -2.01 -12.06 -6.07
N ARG A 136 -2.79 -11.16 -5.50
CA ARG A 136 -3.98 -10.55 -6.12
C ARG A 136 -3.70 -9.19 -6.76
N HIS A 137 -2.52 -8.64 -6.61
CA HIS A 137 -2.10 -7.38 -7.23
C HIS A 137 -1.84 -7.60 -8.74
N LYS A 138 -2.92 -7.81 -9.49
CA LYS A 138 -2.87 -8.23 -10.89
C LYS A 138 -2.27 -7.20 -11.82
N THR A 139 -2.49 -5.92 -11.54
CA THR A 139 -1.96 -4.83 -12.37
C THR A 139 -0.46 -4.71 -12.20
N ILE A 140 0.04 -4.70 -10.96
CA ILE A 140 1.48 -4.66 -10.66
C ILE A 140 2.19 -5.90 -11.20
N LEU A 141 1.65 -7.11 -10.91
CA LEU A 141 2.23 -8.36 -11.41
C LEU A 141 2.16 -8.46 -12.94
N GLY A 142 1.09 -7.99 -13.55
CA GLY A 142 0.93 -7.91 -15.00
C GLY A 142 1.95 -6.96 -15.65
N LEU A 143 2.19 -5.79 -15.04
CA LEU A 143 3.21 -4.84 -15.49
C LEU A 143 4.62 -5.43 -15.28
N ALA A 144 4.92 -6.05 -14.13
CA ALA A 144 6.20 -6.71 -13.90
C ALA A 144 6.47 -7.78 -14.98
N ASN A 145 5.47 -8.61 -15.31
CA ASN A 145 5.57 -9.60 -16.38
C ASN A 145 5.76 -8.94 -17.76
N ARG A 146 5.01 -7.88 -18.08
CA ARG A 146 5.16 -7.12 -19.34
C ARG A 146 6.59 -6.64 -19.55
N PHE A 147 7.23 -6.14 -18.48
CA PHE A 147 8.60 -5.64 -18.52
C PHE A 147 9.66 -6.70 -18.17
N LYS A 148 9.26 -7.97 -18.06
CA LYS A 148 10.14 -9.11 -17.76
C LYS A 148 10.96 -8.91 -16.48
N LEU A 149 10.34 -8.31 -15.47
CA LEU A 149 10.92 -8.15 -14.14
C LEU A 149 10.55 -9.37 -13.30
N PRO A 150 11.52 -10.20 -12.88
CA PRO A 150 11.24 -11.37 -12.07
C PRO A 150 10.77 -10.95 -10.68
N THR A 151 9.82 -11.70 -10.13
CA THR A 151 9.37 -11.56 -8.74
C THR A 151 9.94 -12.71 -7.90
N VAL A 152 10.22 -12.43 -6.64
CA VAL A 152 10.61 -13.43 -5.64
C VAL A 152 9.43 -13.77 -4.74
N ASP A 153 9.33 -15.04 -4.34
CA ASP A 153 8.27 -15.53 -3.43
C ASP A 153 8.78 -15.52 -1.99
N LEU A 154 8.39 -14.51 -1.25
CA LEU A 154 8.84 -14.28 0.12
C LEU A 154 8.29 -15.32 1.10
N LEU A 155 7.07 -15.84 0.87
CA LEU A 155 6.49 -16.88 1.71
C LEU A 155 7.21 -18.23 1.51
N ALA A 156 7.62 -18.53 0.27
CA ALA A 156 8.39 -19.74 0.00
C ALA A 156 9.81 -19.68 0.58
N ALA A 157 10.32 -18.48 0.88
CA ALA A 157 11.64 -18.25 1.44
C ALA A 157 11.66 -18.23 2.98
N GLU A 158 10.51 -18.25 3.63
CA GLU A 158 10.45 -18.36 5.09
C GLU A 158 11.09 -19.66 5.60
N PRO A 159 11.82 -19.62 6.73
CA PRO A 159 12.35 -20.85 7.35
C PRO A 159 11.24 -21.86 7.67
N ASN A 160 11.58 -23.13 7.59
CA ASN A 160 10.64 -24.18 7.96
C ASN A 160 10.22 -24.05 9.43
N GLN A 161 8.91 -24.14 9.70
CA GLN A 161 8.32 -24.05 11.04
C GLN A 161 8.53 -22.69 11.71
N SER A 162 8.93 -21.66 10.98
CA SER A 162 8.98 -20.31 11.52
C SER A 162 7.59 -19.72 11.72
N SER A 163 7.49 -18.82 12.69
CA SER A 163 6.28 -18.06 13.00
C SER A 163 6.63 -16.62 13.34
N ASP A 164 5.62 -15.75 13.37
CA ASP A 164 5.76 -14.43 13.98
C ASP A 164 6.07 -14.57 15.46
N THR A 165 6.74 -13.57 15.98
CA THR A 165 7.11 -13.48 17.38
C THR A 165 6.43 -12.26 17.99
N ASP A 166 5.28 -12.46 18.64
CA ASP A 166 4.54 -11.39 19.30
C ASP A 166 4.92 -11.34 20.79
N TYR A 167 5.11 -10.12 21.33
CA TYR A 167 5.58 -9.94 22.69
C TYR A 167 4.87 -8.77 23.37
N PHE A 168 3.99 -9.09 24.35
CA PHE A 168 3.17 -8.12 25.06
C PHE A 168 3.21 -8.38 26.56
N PHE A 169 3.17 -7.33 27.36
CA PHE A 169 3.20 -7.39 28.83
C PHE A 169 4.35 -8.22 29.38
N GLY A 170 5.52 -8.14 28.72
CA GLY A 170 6.71 -8.86 29.12
C GLY A 170 6.71 -10.37 28.82
N GLN A 171 5.82 -10.84 27.96
CA GLN A 171 5.67 -12.28 27.63
C GLN A 171 5.44 -12.50 26.14
N TYR A 172 5.88 -13.67 25.65
CA TYR A 172 5.56 -14.10 24.29
C TYR A 172 4.07 -14.42 24.17
N TYR A 173 3.43 -13.86 23.16
CA TYR A 173 2.04 -14.12 22.83
C TYR A 173 2.00 -15.12 21.67
N THR A 174 1.76 -16.37 21.98
CA THR A 174 1.85 -17.47 21.01
C THR A 174 0.71 -17.46 20.00
N SER A 175 0.97 -17.98 18.80
CA SER A 175 -0.08 -18.14 17.78
C SER A 175 -1.27 -18.97 18.27
N ALA A 176 -1.05 -19.95 19.16
CA ALA A 176 -2.14 -20.73 19.75
C ALA A 176 -3.04 -19.88 20.66
N GLN A 177 -2.45 -19.01 21.47
CA GLN A 177 -3.21 -18.05 22.30
C GLN A 177 -3.96 -17.08 21.40
N ALA A 178 -3.27 -16.47 20.41
CA ALA A 178 -3.88 -15.53 19.46
C ALA A 178 -5.08 -16.16 18.72
N ASN A 179 -4.96 -17.41 18.27
CA ASN A 179 -6.07 -18.16 17.65
C ASN A 179 -7.29 -18.30 18.56
N ASN A 180 -7.07 -18.63 19.84
CA ASN A 180 -8.17 -18.74 20.80
C ASN A 180 -8.83 -17.40 21.08
N ASP A 181 -8.03 -16.37 21.31
CA ASP A 181 -8.52 -15.04 21.65
C ASP A 181 -9.19 -14.35 20.45
N PHE A 182 -8.86 -14.76 19.22
CA PHE A 182 -9.47 -14.25 18.01
C PHE A 182 -10.90 -14.75 17.75
N LYS A 183 -11.32 -15.90 18.32
CA LYS A 183 -12.66 -16.47 18.09
C LYS A 183 -13.82 -15.48 18.33
N PRO A 184 -13.92 -14.81 19.50
CA PRO A 184 -14.95 -13.80 19.70
C PRO A 184 -14.79 -12.57 18.80
N VAL A 185 -13.55 -12.18 18.48
CA VAL A 185 -13.26 -11.06 17.56
C VAL A 185 -13.78 -11.38 16.16
N TRP A 186 -13.55 -12.60 15.65
CA TRP A 186 -14.06 -13.05 14.36
C TRP A 186 -15.58 -12.93 14.27
N ASN A 187 -16.32 -13.39 15.30
CA ASN A 187 -17.78 -13.30 15.34
C ASN A 187 -18.25 -11.84 15.26
N ASN A 188 -17.59 -10.95 15.97
CA ASN A 188 -17.94 -9.52 15.99
C ASN A 188 -17.65 -8.85 14.64
N VAL A 189 -16.49 -9.12 14.03
CA VAL A 189 -16.16 -8.59 12.69
C VAL A 189 -17.15 -9.09 11.64
N LYS A 190 -17.50 -10.38 11.68
CA LYS A 190 -18.49 -10.97 10.76
C LYS A 190 -19.88 -10.34 10.92
N GLY A 191 -20.32 -10.11 12.16
CA GLY A 191 -21.57 -9.40 12.46
C GLY A 191 -21.57 -7.99 11.89
N ASP A 192 -20.56 -7.20 12.23
CA ASP A 192 -20.39 -5.82 11.76
C ASP A 192 -20.31 -5.74 10.22
N LEU A 193 -19.57 -6.67 9.56
CA LEU A 193 -19.48 -6.73 8.10
C LEU A 193 -20.82 -7.09 7.44
N THR A 194 -21.62 -7.93 8.06
CA THR A 194 -22.95 -8.30 7.56
C THR A 194 -23.92 -7.12 7.61
N GLU A 195 -23.86 -6.31 8.67
CA GLU A 195 -24.72 -5.14 8.83
C GLU A 195 -24.21 -3.91 8.06
N ALA A 196 -22.90 -3.82 7.87
CA ALA A 196 -22.22 -2.74 7.11
C ALA A 196 -21.38 -3.35 5.98
N PRO A 197 -22.02 -3.88 4.91
CA PRO A 197 -21.30 -4.54 3.82
C PRO A 197 -20.38 -3.56 3.08
N PHE A 198 -19.20 -4.06 2.68
CA PHE A 198 -18.27 -3.27 1.86
C PHE A 198 -18.79 -3.06 0.42
N PRO A 199 -18.60 -1.88 -0.17
CA PRO A 199 -18.00 -0.68 0.42
C PRO A 199 -19.05 0.26 1.06
N THR A 200 -18.69 0.93 2.15
CA THR A 200 -19.39 2.14 2.60
C THR A 200 -18.87 3.32 1.76
N LEU A 201 -19.77 4.02 1.08
CA LEU A 201 -19.47 5.16 0.22
C LEU A 201 -20.30 6.38 0.64
N TYR A 202 -19.84 7.58 0.27
CA TYR A 202 -20.51 8.87 0.61
C TYR A 202 -21.99 8.93 0.18
N ASN A 203 -22.36 8.20 -0.86
CA ASN A 203 -23.71 8.19 -1.45
C ASN A 203 -24.41 6.81 -1.35
N SER A 204 -23.78 5.84 -0.68
CA SER A 204 -24.32 4.49 -0.52
C SER A 204 -23.77 3.82 0.73
N PHE A 205 -24.56 3.79 1.80
CA PHE A 205 -24.19 3.16 3.07
C PHE A 205 -25.43 2.71 3.85
N THR A 206 -25.25 1.77 4.76
CA THR A 206 -26.28 1.37 5.73
C THR A 206 -26.19 2.22 6.99
N GLN A 207 -27.24 2.18 7.85
CA GLN A 207 -27.18 2.83 9.17
C GLN A 207 -26.07 2.24 10.04
N ALA A 208 -25.83 0.92 9.97
CA ALA A 208 -24.70 0.29 10.66
C ALA A 208 -23.36 0.79 10.13
N GLY A 209 -23.22 0.93 8.79
CA GLY A 209 -22.04 1.52 8.16
C GLY A 209 -21.79 2.95 8.63
N PHE A 210 -22.84 3.77 8.75
CA PHE A 210 -22.71 5.11 9.32
C PHE A 210 -22.24 5.08 10.79
N THR A 211 -22.83 4.21 11.60
CA THR A 211 -22.46 4.10 13.03
C THR A 211 -21.01 3.64 13.20
N LEU A 212 -20.58 2.63 12.45
CA LEU A 212 -19.21 2.14 12.51
C LEU A 212 -18.19 3.13 11.93
N ASP A 213 -18.57 3.90 10.91
CA ASP A 213 -17.73 4.98 10.40
C ASP A 213 -17.50 6.08 11.44
N HIS A 214 -18.51 6.37 12.25
CA HIS A 214 -18.46 7.40 13.32
C HIS A 214 -17.97 6.83 14.67
N MET A 215 -17.62 5.56 14.74
CA MET A 215 -16.94 4.93 15.86
C MET A 215 -15.43 4.94 15.60
N SER A 216 -14.61 5.28 16.59
CA SER A 216 -13.18 5.10 16.45
C SER A 216 -12.80 3.61 16.51
N LEU A 217 -11.71 3.26 15.86
CA LEU A 217 -11.20 1.88 15.93
C LEU A 217 -10.76 1.54 17.37
N TYR A 218 -10.28 2.52 18.14
CA TYR A 218 -10.01 2.36 19.57
C TYR A 218 -11.27 1.91 20.33
N ASP A 219 -12.39 2.60 20.16
CA ASP A 219 -13.67 2.26 20.82
C ASP A 219 -14.22 0.91 20.33
N TRP A 220 -13.96 0.57 19.07
CA TRP A 220 -14.30 -0.74 18.53
C TRP A 220 -13.53 -1.85 19.27
N ILE A 221 -12.22 -1.71 19.47
CA ILE A 221 -11.40 -2.66 20.22
C ILE A 221 -11.92 -2.77 21.66
N GLU A 222 -12.16 -1.65 22.34
CA GLU A 222 -12.67 -1.65 23.72
C GLU A 222 -14.03 -2.36 23.86
N SER A 223 -14.91 -2.20 22.87
CA SER A 223 -16.28 -2.75 22.96
C SER A 223 -16.43 -4.16 22.42
N ARG A 224 -15.53 -4.65 21.57
CA ARG A 224 -15.70 -5.91 20.83
C ARG A 224 -14.61 -6.95 21.07
N VAL A 225 -13.47 -6.55 21.60
CA VAL A 225 -12.39 -7.47 21.98
C VAL A 225 -12.48 -7.77 23.47
N PRO A 226 -12.56 -9.03 23.92
CA PRO A 226 -12.56 -9.36 25.33
C PRO A 226 -11.34 -8.78 26.05
N GLY A 227 -11.59 -7.95 27.07
CA GLY A 227 -10.55 -7.26 27.82
C GLY A 227 -9.99 -6.00 27.14
N GLY A 228 -10.50 -5.61 25.96
CA GLY A 228 -10.08 -4.41 25.27
C GLY A 228 -8.54 -4.29 25.18
N HIS A 229 -8.02 -3.09 25.33
CA HIS A 229 -6.56 -2.82 25.32
C HIS A 229 -5.78 -3.39 26.52
N THR A 230 -6.45 -3.96 27.51
CA THR A 230 -5.77 -4.67 28.61
C THR A 230 -5.45 -6.13 28.29
N SER A 231 -5.92 -6.64 27.14
CA SER A 231 -5.62 -7.97 26.62
C SER A 231 -4.53 -7.96 25.57
N SER A 232 -3.81 -9.07 25.43
CA SER A 232 -2.77 -9.21 24.37
C SER A 232 -3.37 -9.10 22.97
N MET A 233 -4.60 -9.61 22.77
CA MET A 233 -5.32 -9.46 21.48
C MET A 233 -5.66 -8.00 21.19
N GLY A 234 -6.14 -7.25 22.19
CA GLY A 234 -6.43 -5.83 22.01
C GLY A 234 -5.20 -5.00 21.73
N GLN A 235 -4.07 -5.25 22.43
CA GLN A 235 -2.78 -4.61 22.16
C GLN A 235 -2.28 -4.96 20.77
N LEU A 236 -2.36 -6.22 20.36
CA LEU A 236 -1.95 -6.66 19.04
C LEU A 236 -2.72 -5.94 17.93
N LEU A 237 -4.06 -5.83 18.08
CA LEU A 237 -4.89 -5.10 17.13
C LEU A 237 -4.59 -3.60 17.13
N ASP A 238 -4.40 -2.99 18.29
CA ASP A 238 -4.07 -1.56 18.37
C ASP A 238 -2.74 -1.25 17.67
N VAL A 239 -1.68 -1.97 18.00
CA VAL A 239 -0.37 -1.81 17.38
C VAL A 239 -0.43 -2.08 15.88
N ALA A 240 -1.07 -3.17 15.46
CA ALA A 240 -1.18 -3.54 14.05
C ALA A 240 -1.90 -2.46 13.23
N TYR A 241 -2.99 -1.90 13.75
CA TYR A 241 -3.76 -0.88 13.03
C TYR A 241 -3.14 0.52 13.13
N ASN A 242 -2.37 0.81 14.18
CA ASN A 242 -1.55 2.03 14.22
C ASN A 242 -0.55 2.05 13.05
N ILE A 243 0.18 0.95 12.82
CA ILE A 243 1.16 0.87 11.74
C ILE A 243 0.51 0.68 10.37
N GLU A 244 -0.63 -0.03 10.30
CA GLU A 244 -1.31 -0.29 9.04
C GLU A 244 -1.79 0.99 8.37
N TYR A 245 -2.29 1.95 9.14
CA TYR A 245 -2.84 3.21 8.63
C TYR A 245 -1.96 4.42 8.95
N GLY A 246 -0.89 4.24 9.74
CA GLY A 246 0.03 5.30 10.10
C GLY A 246 -0.57 6.37 10.99
N ASN A 247 -1.62 6.03 11.76
CA ASN A 247 -2.19 6.92 12.78
C ASN A 247 -2.75 6.12 13.95
N VAL A 248 -2.95 6.80 15.09
CA VAL A 248 -3.53 6.20 16.28
C VAL A 248 -4.96 5.72 16.04
N THR A 249 -5.33 4.59 16.64
CA THR A 249 -6.64 3.95 16.43
C THR A 249 -7.81 4.84 16.87
N SER A 250 -7.61 5.74 17.81
CA SER A 250 -8.64 6.71 18.24
C SER A 250 -9.03 7.75 17.17
N GLN A 251 -8.23 7.90 16.11
CA GLN A 251 -8.53 8.80 14.99
C GLN A 251 -8.96 8.07 13.71
N GLN A 252 -8.92 6.76 13.71
CA GLN A 252 -9.30 5.93 12.58
C GLN A 252 -10.77 5.51 12.68
N SER A 253 -11.47 5.42 11.53
CA SER A 253 -12.79 4.79 11.48
C SER A 253 -12.70 3.30 11.83
N ALA A 254 -13.64 2.78 12.61
CA ALA A 254 -13.74 1.35 12.90
C ALA A 254 -13.89 0.50 11.62
N LEU A 255 -14.47 1.07 10.57
CA LEU A 255 -14.57 0.41 9.26
C LEU A 255 -13.22 0.05 8.65
N ASN A 256 -12.13 0.73 9.03
CA ASN A 256 -10.79 0.35 8.59
C ASN A 256 -10.45 -1.08 9.02
N LEU A 257 -10.77 -1.44 10.28
CA LEU A 257 -10.58 -2.80 10.77
C LEU A 257 -11.61 -3.76 10.16
N VAL A 258 -12.89 -3.41 10.20
CA VAL A 258 -13.96 -4.29 9.72
C VAL A 258 -13.74 -4.68 8.27
N TYR A 259 -13.32 -3.74 7.41
CA TYR A 259 -13.10 -4.01 5.98
C TYR A 259 -11.74 -4.62 5.66
N LEU A 260 -10.78 -4.54 6.55
CA LEU A 260 -9.48 -5.16 6.35
C LEU A 260 -9.44 -6.59 6.87
N LEU A 261 -9.95 -6.86 8.08
CA LEU A 261 -10.10 -8.22 8.63
C LEU A 261 -11.26 -8.96 8.00
N GLY A 262 -12.41 -8.28 7.91
CA GLY A 262 -13.56 -8.78 7.18
C GLY A 262 -13.27 -8.66 5.70
N PHE A 263 -13.77 -9.52 4.97
CA PHE A 263 -13.56 -9.66 3.56
C PHE A 263 -14.25 -8.55 2.74
N GLN A 264 -13.68 -8.22 1.57
CA GLN A 264 -14.29 -7.33 0.58
C GLN A 264 -15.07 -8.15 -0.47
N PRO A 265 -16.40 -8.21 -0.42
CA PRO A 265 -17.17 -8.85 -1.49
C PRO A 265 -17.07 -8.02 -2.77
N GLN A 266 -16.68 -8.65 -3.86
CA GLN A 266 -16.85 -8.08 -5.19
C GLN A 266 -18.35 -8.10 -5.53
N PRO A 267 -18.94 -7.04 -6.09
CA PRO A 267 -20.31 -7.10 -6.55
C PRO A 267 -20.51 -8.28 -7.52
N GLY A 268 -21.35 -9.25 -7.13
CA GLY A 268 -21.71 -10.40 -7.97
C GLY A 268 -20.83 -11.65 -7.87
N ASN A 269 -19.75 -11.63 -7.08
CA ASN A 269 -18.93 -12.82 -6.82
C ASN A 269 -18.41 -12.81 -5.39
N PHE A 270 -19.09 -13.52 -4.53
CA PHE A 270 -18.62 -13.84 -3.20
C PHE A 270 -17.42 -14.79 -3.33
N ARG A 271 -16.23 -14.26 -3.43
CA ARG A 271 -15.01 -15.04 -3.25
C ARG A 271 -14.33 -14.57 -1.97
N ILE A 272 -14.34 -15.48 -1.02
CA ILE A 272 -13.55 -15.44 0.20
C ILE A 272 -12.07 -15.47 -0.22
N PHE A 273 -11.50 -14.32 -0.61
CA PHE A 273 -10.08 -14.17 -0.85
C PHE A 273 -9.67 -12.75 -0.50
N GLY A 274 -9.89 -12.41 0.77
CA GLY A 274 -9.47 -11.15 1.33
C GLY A 274 -8.06 -11.13 1.86
N ALA A 275 -7.37 -12.25 1.94
CA ALA A 275 -6.04 -12.25 2.51
C ALA A 275 -5.06 -11.54 1.60
N SER A 276 -4.53 -10.40 2.04
CA SER A 276 -3.25 -9.92 1.58
C SER A 276 -2.23 -10.98 2.01
N ASP A 277 -1.54 -11.57 1.08
CA ASP A 277 -0.53 -12.58 1.37
C ASP A 277 0.89 -12.02 1.33
N GLU A 278 1.06 -10.75 0.97
CA GLU A 278 2.34 -10.01 0.96
C GLU A 278 3.49 -10.83 0.40
N ARG A 279 3.19 -11.59 -0.63
CA ARG A 279 3.94 -12.74 -1.06
C ARG A 279 5.12 -12.40 -1.95
N TYR A 280 5.00 -11.34 -2.74
CA TYR A 280 5.97 -11.06 -3.78
C TYR A 280 6.68 -9.74 -3.59
N HIS A 281 7.88 -9.69 -4.14
CA HIS A 281 8.70 -8.52 -4.30
C HIS A 281 9.41 -8.60 -5.66
N ILE A 282 9.68 -7.48 -6.32
CA ILE A 282 10.43 -7.47 -7.58
C ILE A 282 11.91 -7.68 -7.26
N ALA A 283 12.52 -8.69 -7.86
CA ALA A 283 13.93 -9.00 -7.66
C ALA A 283 14.82 -7.79 -7.98
N GLY A 284 15.66 -7.39 -7.02
CA GLY A 284 16.54 -6.22 -7.14
C GLY A 284 15.85 -4.86 -6.95
N GLY A 285 14.63 -4.86 -6.41
CA GLY A 285 13.90 -3.65 -5.98
C GLY A 285 12.68 -3.32 -6.82
N ASN A 286 11.62 -2.86 -6.14
CA ASN A 286 10.35 -2.49 -6.77
C ASN A 286 10.46 -1.24 -7.66
N GLU A 287 11.43 -0.39 -7.43
CA GLU A 287 11.73 0.81 -8.23
C GLU A 287 12.00 0.48 -9.70
N ARG A 288 12.44 -0.75 -9.99
CA ARG A 288 12.68 -1.21 -11.36
C ARG A 288 11.44 -1.15 -12.24
N LEU A 289 10.24 -1.29 -11.66
CA LEU A 289 9.00 -1.23 -12.43
C LEU A 289 8.68 0.17 -12.97
N PRO A 290 8.58 1.23 -12.15
CA PRO A 290 8.38 2.57 -12.67
C PRO A 290 9.53 3.02 -13.60
N GLN A 291 10.77 2.61 -13.35
CA GLN A 291 11.89 2.88 -14.26
C GLN A 291 11.70 2.21 -15.62
N ALA A 292 11.28 0.95 -15.66
CA ALA A 292 11.01 0.23 -16.89
C ALA A 292 9.84 0.84 -17.69
N ILE A 293 8.78 1.27 -16.99
CA ILE A 293 7.67 1.98 -17.64
C ILE A 293 8.16 3.29 -18.25
N ALA A 294 8.88 4.11 -17.49
CA ALA A 294 9.39 5.39 -17.97
C ALA A 294 10.31 5.23 -19.18
N ALA A 295 11.16 4.20 -19.19
CA ALA A 295 12.04 3.88 -20.31
C ALA A 295 11.28 3.42 -21.58
N ALA A 296 10.09 2.84 -21.43
CA ALA A 296 9.24 2.39 -22.54
C ALA A 296 8.34 3.50 -23.10
N LEU A 297 8.20 4.60 -22.41
CA LEU A 297 7.48 5.77 -22.92
C LEU A 297 8.28 6.47 -24.03
N THR A 298 7.56 7.11 -24.93
CA THR A 298 8.18 7.93 -25.99
C THR A 298 9.14 8.96 -25.37
N ALA A 299 10.24 9.20 -26.04
CA ALA A 299 11.25 10.17 -25.58
C ALA A 299 10.61 11.53 -25.22
N ASN A 300 11.06 12.12 -24.11
CA ASN A 300 10.55 13.39 -23.56
C ASN A 300 9.11 13.37 -23.03
N THR A 301 8.47 12.21 -22.92
CA THR A 301 7.15 12.12 -22.25
C THR A 301 7.26 12.50 -20.76
N VAL A 302 8.34 12.11 -20.07
CA VAL A 302 8.53 12.42 -18.65
C VAL A 302 9.45 13.64 -18.49
N GLN A 303 8.97 14.63 -17.76
CA GLN A 303 9.67 15.87 -17.41
C GLN A 303 9.94 15.90 -15.91
N LEU A 304 11.14 15.49 -15.51
CA LEU A 304 11.60 15.52 -14.11
C LEU A 304 11.89 16.95 -13.64
N ASN A 305 12.02 17.13 -12.31
CA ASN A 305 12.29 18.42 -11.66
C ASN A 305 11.29 19.52 -12.06
N THR A 306 10.06 19.11 -12.41
CA THR A 306 9.02 20.02 -12.89
C THR A 306 7.78 19.90 -12.02
N ALA A 307 7.67 20.79 -11.04
CA ALA A 307 6.61 20.79 -10.05
C ALA A 307 5.37 21.58 -10.51
N LEU A 308 4.19 21.03 -10.30
CA LEU A 308 2.95 21.81 -10.35
C LEU A 308 2.94 22.82 -9.20
N THR A 309 2.67 24.10 -9.49
CA THR A 309 2.54 25.18 -8.49
C THR A 309 1.19 25.88 -8.55
N GLY A 310 0.38 25.60 -9.56
CA GLY A 310 -0.96 26.15 -9.69
C GLY A 310 -1.76 25.51 -10.81
N ILE A 311 -3.07 25.52 -10.69
CA ILE A 311 -4.03 25.03 -11.68
C ILE A 311 -5.20 25.99 -11.77
N LEU A 312 -5.63 26.30 -12.99
CA LEU A 312 -6.79 27.14 -13.28
C LEU A 312 -7.66 26.42 -14.32
N HIS A 313 -8.94 26.31 -14.06
CA HIS A 313 -9.96 25.86 -15.02
C HIS A 313 -10.42 27.07 -15.85
N ASN A 314 -10.24 27.02 -17.15
CA ASN A 314 -10.56 28.10 -18.08
C ASN A 314 -12.04 28.04 -18.53
N ASN A 315 -12.55 29.16 -19.04
CA ASN A 315 -13.94 29.26 -19.53
C ASN A 315 -14.23 28.38 -20.76
N ASP A 316 -13.20 27.97 -21.50
CA ASP A 316 -13.30 27.06 -22.63
C ASP A 316 -13.13 25.59 -22.25
N ASP A 317 -13.23 25.30 -20.94
CA ASP A 317 -13.11 23.97 -20.35
C ASP A 317 -11.72 23.33 -20.55
N THR A 318 -10.67 24.13 -20.78
CA THR A 318 -9.28 23.75 -20.71
C THR A 318 -8.69 24.05 -19.32
N TYR A 319 -7.44 23.61 -19.08
CA TYR A 319 -6.72 23.88 -17.83
C TYR A 319 -5.41 24.59 -18.08
N THR A 320 -5.18 25.70 -17.39
CA THR A 320 -3.87 26.36 -17.34
C THR A 320 -3.11 25.83 -16.13
N LEU A 321 -1.95 25.20 -16.36
CA LEU A 321 -1.06 24.72 -15.31
C LEU A 321 0.16 25.62 -15.17
N SER A 322 0.49 25.99 -13.93
CA SER A 322 1.74 26.66 -13.58
C SER A 322 2.76 25.59 -13.19
N LEU A 323 3.84 25.48 -13.96
CA LEU A 323 4.85 24.45 -13.85
C LEU A 323 6.21 25.09 -13.53
N LYS A 324 6.85 24.67 -12.43
CA LYS A 324 8.13 25.23 -11.97
C LYS A 324 9.26 24.22 -12.14
N ASN A 325 10.30 24.62 -12.86
CA ASN A 325 11.55 23.87 -12.98
C ASN A 325 12.70 24.78 -12.52
N GLY A 326 13.36 24.41 -11.42
CA GLY A 326 14.34 25.26 -10.75
C GLY A 326 13.75 26.61 -10.33
N SER A 327 14.30 27.70 -10.85
CA SER A 327 13.79 29.06 -10.62
C SER A 327 12.75 29.53 -11.63
N VAL A 328 12.53 28.78 -12.72
CA VAL A 328 11.66 29.18 -13.83
C VAL A 328 10.28 28.59 -13.65
N THR A 329 9.26 29.46 -13.68
CA THR A 329 7.85 29.05 -13.75
C THR A 329 7.31 29.36 -15.14
N THR A 330 6.70 28.35 -15.76
CA THR A 330 6.00 28.49 -17.05
C THR A 330 4.55 28.13 -16.91
N THR A 331 3.69 28.74 -17.71
CA THR A 331 2.27 28.37 -17.79
C THR A 331 2.03 27.65 -19.13
N LYS A 332 1.25 26.54 -19.07
CA LYS A 332 0.85 25.80 -20.26
C LYS A 332 -0.63 25.45 -20.17
N ILE A 333 -1.30 25.41 -21.33
CA ILE A 333 -2.72 25.08 -21.45
C ILE A 333 -2.86 23.64 -21.92
N PHE A 334 -3.75 22.90 -21.26
CA PHE A 334 -4.05 21.50 -21.54
C PHE A 334 -5.55 21.28 -21.69
N ASP A 335 -5.90 20.38 -22.57
CA ASP A 335 -7.30 19.99 -22.80
C ASP A 335 -7.77 18.99 -21.73
N ARG A 336 -6.85 18.20 -21.19
CA ARG A 336 -7.11 17.21 -20.15
C ARG A 336 -5.95 17.15 -19.16
N VAL A 337 -6.28 16.90 -17.89
CA VAL A 337 -5.31 16.76 -16.81
C VAL A 337 -5.59 15.47 -16.05
N ILE A 338 -4.56 14.66 -15.77
CA ILE A 338 -4.60 13.58 -14.80
C ILE A 338 -3.79 14.01 -13.58
N MET A 339 -4.46 14.17 -12.44
CA MET A 339 -3.85 14.51 -11.17
C MET A 339 -3.47 13.20 -10.45
N ALA A 340 -2.18 12.82 -10.55
CA ALA A 340 -1.64 11.57 -10.01
C ALA A 340 -0.67 11.80 -8.83
N ILE A 341 -0.93 12.84 -8.04
CA ILE A 341 -0.17 13.19 -6.84
C ILE A 341 -1.02 12.97 -5.56
N PRO A 342 -0.39 12.70 -4.41
CA PRO A 342 -1.11 12.56 -3.15
C PRO A 342 -1.91 13.82 -2.79
N PHE A 343 -3.09 13.66 -2.17
CA PHE A 343 -3.86 14.83 -1.71
C PHE A 343 -3.13 15.63 -0.64
N SER A 344 -2.24 15.01 0.15
CA SER A 344 -1.34 15.72 1.07
C SER A 344 -0.46 16.74 0.35
N VAL A 345 0.02 16.43 -0.85
CA VAL A 345 0.79 17.33 -1.71
C VAL A 345 -0.12 18.34 -2.40
N LEU A 346 -1.24 17.89 -2.96
CA LEU A 346 -2.17 18.78 -3.69
C LEU A 346 -2.76 19.88 -2.79
N ARG A 347 -3.13 19.54 -1.53
CA ARG A 347 -3.60 20.55 -0.56
C ARG A 347 -2.56 21.60 -0.22
N ASN A 348 -1.28 21.21 -0.25
CA ASN A 348 -0.17 22.12 -0.01
C ASN A 348 0.03 23.09 -1.19
N ILE A 349 -0.21 22.63 -2.42
CA ILE A 349 -0.14 23.46 -3.64
C ILE A 349 -1.31 24.46 -3.68
N LEU A 350 -2.52 24.01 -3.37
CA LEU A 350 -3.74 24.85 -3.44
C LEU A 350 -3.94 25.72 -2.20
N GLY A 351 -3.30 25.37 -1.08
CA GLY A 351 -3.51 26.04 0.20
C GLY A 351 -4.89 25.72 0.81
N SER A 352 -5.36 26.59 1.71
CA SER A 352 -6.61 26.39 2.48
C SER A 352 -7.81 27.21 1.96
N THR A 353 -7.61 28.08 0.97
CA THR A 353 -8.66 29.02 0.53
C THR A 353 -9.62 28.36 -0.46
N ALA A 354 -10.93 28.50 -0.22
CA ALA A 354 -11.97 27.99 -1.11
C ALA A 354 -11.85 28.54 -2.54
N SER A 355 -11.36 29.79 -2.69
CA SER A 355 -11.17 30.41 -3.99
C SER A 355 -10.15 29.68 -4.88
N ALA A 356 -9.09 29.10 -4.29
CA ALA A 356 -8.11 28.33 -5.06
C ALA A 356 -8.72 27.04 -5.65
N TYR A 357 -9.55 26.33 -4.87
CA TYR A 357 -10.27 25.15 -5.34
C TYR A 357 -11.33 25.49 -6.39
N SER A 358 -12.07 26.57 -6.17
CA SER A 358 -13.05 27.06 -7.14
C SER A 358 -12.37 27.46 -8.46
N ALA A 359 -11.23 28.17 -8.39
CA ALA A 359 -10.45 28.53 -9.58
C ALA A 359 -9.92 27.31 -10.34
N ALA A 360 -9.60 26.22 -9.63
CA ALA A 360 -9.22 24.93 -10.24
C ALA A 360 -10.43 24.16 -10.80
N GLY A 361 -11.65 24.67 -10.67
CA GLY A 361 -12.88 23.98 -11.07
C GLY A 361 -13.28 22.84 -10.14
N PHE A 362 -12.78 22.83 -8.89
CA PHE A 362 -13.06 21.73 -7.95
C PHE A 362 -14.30 22.05 -7.11
N THR A 363 -15.21 21.09 -7.05
CA THR A 363 -16.42 21.17 -6.22
C THR A 363 -16.10 21.22 -4.73
N SER A 364 -17.04 21.68 -3.91
CA SER A 364 -16.87 21.72 -2.45
C SER A 364 -16.57 20.34 -1.84
N LEU A 365 -17.21 19.27 -2.36
CA LEU A 365 -16.94 17.90 -1.89
C LEU A 365 -15.53 17.43 -2.28
N LYS A 366 -15.05 17.81 -3.48
CA LYS A 366 -13.66 17.54 -3.88
C LYS A 366 -12.66 18.30 -3.01
N GLN A 367 -12.94 19.56 -2.69
CA GLN A 367 -12.15 20.34 -1.74
C GLN A 367 -12.11 19.64 -0.37
N THR A 368 -13.25 19.18 0.14
CA THR A 368 -13.33 18.43 1.40
C THR A 368 -12.45 17.18 1.36
N ALA A 369 -12.58 16.36 0.31
CA ALA A 369 -11.76 15.16 0.16
C ALA A 369 -10.25 15.48 0.12
N ILE A 370 -9.83 16.47 -0.68
CA ILE A 370 -8.43 16.88 -0.77
C ILE A 370 -7.89 17.39 0.56
N THR A 371 -8.65 18.22 1.28
CA THR A 371 -8.18 18.87 2.51
C THR A 371 -8.20 17.94 3.72
N GLN A 372 -9.13 16.97 3.78
CA GLN A 372 -9.42 16.21 5.00
C GLN A 372 -8.96 14.76 4.97
N LEU A 373 -8.83 14.13 3.79
CA LEU A 373 -8.40 12.73 3.71
C LEU A 373 -7.14 12.48 4.54
N GLY A 374 -7.17 11.45 5.38
CA GLY A 374 -6.03 11.07 6.21
C GLY A 374 -4.82 10.63 5.37
N TYR A 375 -3.63 10.99 5.82
CA TYR A 375 -2.37 10.43 5.32
C TYR A 375 -1.53 9.98 6.51
N GLY A 376 -1.02 8.74 6.43
CA GLY A 376 -0.30 8.11 7.51
C GLY A 376 1.07 8.74 7.76
N ALA A 377 1.51 8.64 9.00
CA ALA A 377 2.85 9.03 9.46
C ALA A 377 3.65 7.76 9.81
N ASN A 378 3.92 6.93 8.80
CA ASN A 378 4.78 5.77 8.98
C ASN A 378 6.24 6.12 8.74
N ALA A 379 7.12 5.39 9.41
CA ALA A 379 8.56 5.46 9.20
C ALA A 379 9.15 4.05 9.13
N LYS A 380 10.28 3.92 8.42
CA LYS A 380 11.09 2.71 8.35
C LYS A 380 12.49 3.01 8.89
N LEU A 381 12.83 2.45 10.04
CA LEU A 381 14.21 2.38 10.49
C LEU A 381 14.72 0.96 10.18
N GLN A 382 15.68 0.84 9.30
CA GLN A 382 16.17 -0.45 8.82
C GLN A 382 17.58 -0.70 9.34
N LEU A 383 17.83 -1.89 9.89
CA LEU A 383 19.13 -2.30 10.43
C LEU A 383 19.59 -3.59 9.79
N GLN A 384 20.86 -3.66 9.38
CA GLN A 384 21.45 -4.91 8.90
C GLN A 384 22.21 -5.64 10.02
N PHE A 385 22.00 -6.95 10.07
CA PHE A 385 22.60 -7.86 11.04
C PHE A 385 23.56 -8.84 10.36
N ASN A 386 24.61 -9.28 11.06
CA ASN A 386 25.58 -10.25 10.54
C ASN A 386 24.96 -11.62 10.22
N THR A 387 23.88 -11.97 10.93
CA THR A 387 23.12 -13.20 10.72
C THR A 387 21.62 -12.91 10.83
N ARG A 388 20.78 -13.75 10.24
CA ARG A 388 19.34 -13.74 10.47
C ARG A 388 19.03 -14.39 11.82
N TYR A 389 19.40 -13.68 12.90
CA TYR A 389 19.38 -14.19 14.27
C TYR A 389 17.98 -14.65 14.72
N TRP A 390 16.94 -13.99 14.28
CA TRP A 390 15.53 -14.33 14.52
C TRP A 390 15.14 -15.71 13.99
N ASN A 391 15.85 -16.23 12.97
CA ASN A 391 15.64 -17.56 12.41
C ASN A 391 16.28 -18.69 13.25
N THR A 392 17.05 -18.36 14.29
CA THR A 392 17.63 -19.36 15.19
C THR A 392 16.59 -19.81 16.23
N MET A 393 16.74 -21.02 16.76
CA MET A 393 15.92 -21.50 17.87
C MET A 393 16.23 -20.72 19.14
N GLY A 394 15.24 -20.09 19.73
CA GLY A 394 15.34 -19.34 20.98
C GLY A 394 14.08 -19.48 21.83
N PRO A 395 13.94 -18.71 22.91
CA PRO A 395 12.69 -18.66 23.68
C PRO A 395 11.46 -18.33 22.84
N TRP A 396 11.65 -17.64 21.72
CA TRP A 396 10.64 -17.30 20.71
C TRP A 396 10.31 -18.45 19.74
N GLY A 397 10.94 -19.60 19.85
CA GLY A 397 10.92 -20.64 18.83
C GLY A 397 11.84 -20.33 17.64
N VAL A 398 11.39 -20.63 16.41
CA VAL A 398 12.03 -20.18 15.17
C VAL A 398 11.18 -19.04 14.60
N GLY A 399 11.72 -17.82 14.60
CA GLY A 399 11.03 -16.65 14.05
C GLY A 399 11.23 -16.52 12.54
N ASN A 400 10.38 -15.73 11.89
CA ASN A 400 10.51 -15.33 10.48
C ASN A 400 10.93 -13.86 10.32
N GLY A 401 11.24 -13.18 11.43
CA GLY A 401 11.56 -11.76 11.49
C GLY A 401 10.36 -10.82 11.65
N SER A 402 9.14 -11.33 11.56
CA SER A 402 7.95 -10.55 11.87
C SER A 402 7.69 -10.56 13.38
N THR A 403 7.52 -9.37 13.96
CA THR A 403 7.20 -9.21 15.39
C THR A 403 6.19 -8.10 15.60
N TYR A 404 5.41 -8.20 16.69
CA TYR A 404 4.64 -7.11 17.25
C TYR A 404 4.92 -7.03 18.74
N ALA A 405 5.14 -5.82 19.25
CA ALA A 405 5.51 -5.66 20.65
C ALA A 405 5.07 -4.31 21.24
N ASP A 406 4.99 -4.28 22.57
CA ASP A 406 4.76 -3.08 23.39
C ASP A 406 6.03 -2.58 24.09
N THR A 407 7.21 -3.01 23.64
CA THR A 407 8.51 -2.70 24.26
C THR A 407 9.11 -1.35 23.83
N GLY A 408 8.38 -0.59 23.01
CA GLY A 408 8.78 0.75 22.55
C GLY A 408 8.94 0.89 21.04
N TYR A 409 9.12 -0.22 20.30
CA TYR A 409 8.86 -0.32 18.86
C TYR A 409 7.49 -0.98 18.63
N GLN A 410 6.99 -0.97 17.41
CA GLN A 410 5.66 -1.51 17.10
C GLN A 410 5.73 -2.81 16.31
N ASN A 411 6.44 -2.83 15.19
CA ASN A 411 6.48 -3.99 14.29
C ASN A 411 7.83 -4.13 13.61
N THR A 412 8.22 -5.37 13.33
CA THR A 412 9.34 -5.67 12.42
C THR A 412 8.95 -6.72 11.40
N TRP A 413 9.69 -6.75 10.28
CA TRP A 413 9.78 -7.91 9.40
C TRP A 413 11.16 -8.01 8.76
N GLU A 414 11.50 -9.20 8.25
CA GLU A 414 12.72 -9.39 7.49
C GLU A 414 12.54 -8.90 6.04
N VAL A 415 13.31 -7.91 5.65
CA VAL A 415 13.33 -7.32 4.30
C VAL A 415 14.10 -8.21 3.31
N THR A 416 15.07 -8.97 3.80
CA THR A 416 16.03 -9.75 2.98
C THR A 416 15.61 -11.19 2.71
N ARG A 417 14.36 -11.55 2.97
CA ARG A 417 13.83 -12.86 2.59
C ARG A 417 14.07 -13.12 1.09
N ALA A 418 14.49 -14.32 0.75
CA ALA A 418 14.88 -14.72 -0.62
C ALA A 418 16.11 -14.01 -1.21
N GLN A 419 16.82 -13.19 -0.45
CA GLN A 419 18.10 -12.63 -0.87
C GLN A 419 19.26 -13.49 -0.37
N ASP A 420 20.33 -13.56 -1.16
CA ASP A 420 21.51 -14.37 -0.86
C ASP A 420 22.30 -13.85 0.35
N GLY A 421 23.13 -14.73 0.92
CA GLY A 421 24.03 -14.42 2.02
C GLY A 421 23.45 -14.73 3.41
N THR A 422 24.30 -14.58 4.42
CA THR A 422 23.97 -14.84 5.84
C THR A 422 23.42 -13.59 6.55
N THR A 423 23.77 -12.41 6.09
CA THR A 423 23.26 -11.15 6.62
C THR A 423 21.76 -11.03 6.43
N GLY A 424 21.10 -10.31 7.33
CA GLY A 424 19.67 -10.03 7.23
C GLY A 424 19.38 -8.59 7.59
N ILE A 425 18.32 -8.02 7.01
CA ILE A 425 17.83 -6.68 7.34
C ILE A 425 16.48 -6.83 8.02
N LEU A 426 16.35 -6.26 9.24
CA LEU A 426 15.06 -6.01 9.87
C LEU A 426 14.69 -4.54 9.69
N VAL A 427 13.42 -4.31 9.39
CA VAL A 427 12.82 -2.99 9.49
C VAL A 427 12.10 -2.87 10.84
N ASP A 428 12.32 -1.78 11.55
CA ASP A 428 11.43 -1.25 12.58
C ASP A 428 10.42 -0.36 11.86
N TYR A 429 9.20 -0.86 11.76
CA TYR A 429 8.12 -0.14 11.09
C TYR A 429 7.16 0.44 12.11
N THR A 430 7.06 1.74 12.10
CA THR A 430 6.26 2.48 13.07
C THR A 430 5.19 3.32 12.39
N GLY A 431 4.07 3.56 13.10
CA GLY A 431 2.97 4.38 12.62
C GLY A 431 2.37 5.26 13.74
N GLY A 432 1.54 6.22 13.34
CA GLY A 432 0.85 7.10 14.26
C GLY A 432 1.76 8.10 14.95
N GLY A 433 1.62 8.24 16.26
CA GLY A 433 2.41 9.18 17.05
C GLY A 433 3.88 8.81 17.23
N VAL A 434 4.23 7.53 17.05
CA VAL A 434 5.59 7.02 17.30
C VAL A 434 6.63 7.63 16.35
N PRO A 435 6.44 7.67 15.01
CA PRO A 435 7.41 8.30 14.12
C PRO A 435 7.58 9.79 14.39
N LEU A 436 6.48 10.49 14.69
CA LEU A 436 6.51 11.92 14.97
C LEU A 436 7.25 12.24 16.25
N ALA A 437 7.13 11.40 17.28
CA ALA A 437 7.78 11.59 18.56
C ALA A 437 9.24 11.09 18.57
N SER A 438 9.53 9.99 17.85
CA SER A 438 10.80 9.27 17.96
C SER A 438 11.81 9.62 16.86
N PHE A 439 11.35 9.86 15.62
CA PHE A 439 12.22 10.09 14.46
C PHE A 439 12.23 11.55 14.01
N SER A 440 12.50 12.45 14.94
CA SER A 440 12.64 13.87 14.63
C SER A 440 14.01 14.21 14.04
N GLY A 441 14.08 15.17 13.13
CA GLY A 441 15.31 15.67 12.51
C GLY A 441 15.52 15.17 11.08
N ASP A 442 16.72 15.37 10.56
CA ASP A 442 17.10 15.00 9.21
C ASP A 442 17.40 13.49 9.11
N PRO A 443 16.62 12.69 8.36
CA PRO A 443 16.85 11.25 8.22
C PRO A 443 18.16 10.90 7.50
N THR A 444 18.80 11.84 6.82
CA THR A 444 20.11 11.63 6.19
C THR A 444 21.28 11.81 7.15
N ASN A 445 21.03 12.35 8.34
CA ASN A 445 22.07 12.52 9.37
C ASN A 445 22.39 11.18 10.02
N GLN A 446 23.52 10.59 9.62
CA GLN A 446 23.95 9.28 10.09
C GLN A 446 24.15 9.19 11.62
N ALA A 447 24.60 10.25 12.29
CA ALA A 447 24.73 10.24 13.75
C ALA A 447 23.35 10.13 14.43
N LEU A 448 22.34 10.74 13.86
CA LEU A 448 20.95 10.65 14.32
C LEU A 448 20.37 9.25 14.06
N VAL A 449 20.58 8.71 12.87
CA VAL A 449 20.15 7.35 12.51
C VAL A 449 20.77 6.31 13.45
N GLN A 450 22.06 6.44 13.74
CA GLN A 450 22.77 5.58 14.70
C GLN A 450 22.20 5.67 16.13
N LYS A 451 21.75 6.85 16.55
CA LYS A 451 21.05 7.01 17.83
C LYS A 451 19.74 6.24 17.85
N PHE A 452 18.93 6.37 16.80
CA PHE A 452 17.65 5.66 16.70
C PHE A 452 17.85 4.15 16.61
N ALA A 453 18.85 3.69 15.84
CA ALA A 453 19.20 2.28 15.77
C ALA A 453 19.53 1.68 17.16
N LYS A 454 20.31 2.40 17.97
CA LYS A 454 20.63 1.94 19.34
C LYS A 454 19.39 1.92 20.25
N THR A 455 18.48 2.86 20.09
CA THR A 455 17.20 2.85 20.82
C THR A 455 16.37 1.62 20.42
N PHE A 456 16.19 1.39 19.14
CA PHE A 456 15.47 0.21 18.64
C PHE A 456 16.12 -1.10 19.12
N LEU A 457 17.44 -1.22 19.06
CA LEU A 457 18.13 -2.41 19.56
C LEU A 457 17.83 -2.68 21.03
N SER A 458 17.72 -1.65 21.88
CA SER A 458 17.34 -1.83 23.28
C SER A 458 15.89 -2.27 23.45
N GLN A 459 15.02 -1.90 22.51
CA GLN A 459 13.59 -2.24 22.53
C GLN A 459 13.32 -3.65 21.99
N ILE A 460 14.08 -4.12 21.00
CA ILE A 460 13.92 -5.47 20.43
C ILE A 460 14.69 -6.55 21.22
N GLU A 461 15.68 -6.17 22.02
CA GLU A 461 16.47 -7.11 22.83
C GLU A 461 15.63 -8.01 23.75
N PRO A 462 14.54 -7.57 24.42
CA PRO A 462 13.64 -8.46 25.16
C PRO A 462 12.94 -9.50 24.30
N VAL A 463 12.67 -9.18 23.04
CA VAL A 463 11.97 -10.06 22.09
C VAL A 463 12.93 -11.11 21.51
N PHE A 464 14.15 -10.70 21.17
CA PHE A 464 15.22 -11.57 20.67
C PHE A 464 16.47 -11.39 21.50
N PRO A 465 16.56 -11.99 22.71
CA PRO A 465 17.72 -11.83 23.59
C PRO A 465 19.04 -12.18 22.92
N GLY A 466 19.96 -11.22 22.80
CA GLY A 466 21.24 -11.36 22.13
C GLY A 466 21.34 -10.78 20.73
N ILE A 467 20.22 -10.28 20.16
CA ILE A 467 20.18 -9.74 18.80
C ILE A 467 21.07 -8.50 18.62
N THR A 468 21.21 -7.67 19.66
CA THR A 468 22.05 -6.45 19.63
C THR A 468 23.49 -6.74 19.21
N LYS A 469 24.05 -7.90 19.60
CA LYS A 469 25.41 -8.31 19.25
C LYS A 469 25.56 -8.68 17.77
N GLN A 470 24.47 -8.90 17.06
CA GLN A 470 24.47 -9.26 15.66
C GLN A 470 24.40 -8.05 14.73
N TRP A 471 24.09 -6.87 15.24
CA TRP A 471 24.05 -5.66 14.42
C TRP A 471 25.44 -5.31 13.88
N ASN A 472 25.55 -5.07 12.58
CA ASN A 472 26.82 -4.78 11.92
C ASN A 472 27.16 -3.27 11.85
N GLY A 473 26.30 -2.42 12.40
CA GLY A 473 26.48 -0.97 12.42
C GLY A 473 25.80 -0.22 11.28
N LEU A 474 25.23 -0.91 10.29
CA LEU A 474 24.51 -0.26 9.19
C LEU A 474 23.04 -0.05 9.54
N ALA A 475 22.56 1.17 9.26
CA ALA A 475 21.17 1.53 9.42
C ALA A 475 20.79 2.66 8.44
N THR A 476 19.51 2.67 8.03
CA THR A 476 18.87 3.74 7.26
C THR A 476 17.56 4.16 7.92
N LEU A 477 17.11 5.37 7.65
CA LEU A 477 15.83 5.89 8.15
C LEU A 477 15.05 6.57 7.02
N ASP A 478 13.80 6.19 6.89
CA ASP A 478 12.85 6.81 5.97
C ASP A 478 11.64 7.36 6.73
N VAL A 479 11.38 8.65 6.53
CA VAL A 479 10.23 9.37 7.11
C VAL A 479 9.47 10.08 5.98
N PRO A 480 8.57 9.38 5.26
CA PRO A 480 7.85 9.93 4.11
C PRO A 480 7.07 11.22 4.41
N LEU A 481 6.64 11.41 5.65
CA LEU A 481 5.98 12.64 6.09
C LEU A 481 6.87 13.88 5.91
N ASN A 482 8.18 13.74 6.07
CA ASN A 482 9.16 14.83 5.93
C ASN A 482 9.60 15.05 4.47
N ASN A 483 9.22 14.17 3.56
CA ASN A 483 9.56 14.28 2.15
C ASN A 483 8.56 15.24 1.46
N PRO A 484 9.01 16.37 0.88
CA PRO A 484 8.12 17.39 0.29
C PRO A 484 7.33 16.88 -0.93
N PHE A 485 7.76 15.79 -1.55
CA PHE A 485 7.07 15.17 -2.68
C PHE A 485 6.04 14.10 -2.26
N LEU A 486 6.00 13.73 -0.97
CA LEU A 486 5.12 12.67 -0.45
C LEU A 486 4.15 13.19 0.62
N LEU A 487 4.68 13.89 1.65
CA LEU A 487 3.93 14.46 2.78
C LEU A 487 2.99 13.44 3.46
N GLY A 488 3.51 12.24 3.67
CA GLY A 488 2.82 11.10 4.28
C GLY A 488 3.17 9.78 3.62
N SER A 489 2.82 8.67 4.26
CA SER A 489 3.07 7.31 3.76
C SER A 489 2.02 6.90 2.71
N TYR A 490 0.75 6.81 3.11
CA TYR A 490 -0.41 6.49 2.26
C TYR A 490 -1.69 7.00 2.90
N SER A 491 -2.78 6.95 2.13
CA SER A 491 -4.07 7.45 2.59
C SER A 491 -4.78 6.46 3.52
N TYR A 492 -5.61 6.97 4.43
CA TYR A 492 -6.49 6.19 5.31
C TYR A 492 -7.74 6.98 5.68
N TRP A 493 -8.78 6.29 6.16
CA TRP A 493 -10.05 6.89 6.56
C TRP A 493 -10.05 7.24 8.04
N LYS A 494 -10.24 8.53 8.34
CA LYS A 494 -10.54 9.02 9.70
C LYS A 494 -12.00 8.73 10.04
N VAL A 495 -12.35 8.86 11.32
CA VAL A 495 -13.72 8.78 11.80
C VAL A 495 -14.64 9.69 10.97
N GLY A 496 -15.72 9.14 10.43
CA GLY A 496 -16.74 9.84 9.63
C GLY A 496 -16.41 10.05 8.16
N GLN A 497 -15.23 9.68 7.68
CA GLN A 497 -14.81 10.01 6.31
C GLN A 497 -15.35 9.04 5.24
N TYR A 498 -15.69 7.80 5.59
CA TYR A 498 -16.31 6.91 4.62
C TYR A 498 -17.65 7.47 4.14
N THR A 499 -18.51 7.88 5.04
CA THR A 499 -19.82 8.41 4.71
C THR A 499 -19.76 9.86 4.22
N GLN A 500 -18.65 10.56 4.46
CA GLN A 500 -18.49 11.96 4.05
C GLN A 500 -18.08 12.08 2.57
N PHE A 501 -17.09 11.29 2.09
CA PHE A 501 -16.60 11.45 0.72
C PHE A 501 -15.96 10.17 0.09
N SER A 502 -15.99 9.00 0.76
CA SER A 502 -15.42 7.78 0.17
C SER A 502 -16.02 7.47 -1.21
N GLY A 503 -15.17 7.25 -2.20
CA GLY A 503 -15.52 7.03 -3.59
C GLY A 503 -15.59 8.31 -4.43
N TYR A 504 -15.59 9.50 -3.80
CA TYR A 504 -15.58 10.78 -4.51
C TYR A 504 -14.16 11.28 -4.82
N GLU A 505 -13.11 10.75 -4.18
CA GLU A 505 -11.71 11.12 -4.41
C GLU A 505 -11.30 10.94 -5.86
N LYS A 506 -11.81 9.90 -6.52
CA LYS A 506 -11.55 9.62 -7.93
C LYS A 506 -12.46 10.37 -8.91
N ALA A 507 -13.51 11.04 -8.41
CA ALA A 507 -14.48 11.73 -9.27
C ALA A 507 -13.83 12.85 -10.08
N ARG A 508 -14.12 12.90 -11.37
CA ARG A 508 -13.65 13.92 -12.32
C ARG A 508 -14.15 15.31 -11.90
N GLN A 509 -13.45 16.37 -12.36
CA GLN A 509 -13.80 17.75 -12.06
C GLN A 509 -13.81 18.60 -13.35
N PRO A 510 -14.63 19.67 -13.39
CA PRO A 510 -15.60 20.13 -12.40
C PRO A 510 -16.86 19.24 -12.28
N ASN A 511 -17.13 18.41 -13.28
CA ASN A 511 -18.28 17.49 -13.30
C ASN A 511 -17.79 16.06 -13.04
N PRO A 512 -18.39 15.28 -12.10
CA PRO A 512 -17.96 13.93 -11.78
C PRO A 512 -17.94 12.94 -12.95
N THR A 513 -18.76 13.16 -13.98
CA THR A 513 -18.88 12.23 -15.11
C THR A 513 -18.27 12.73 -16.42
N THR A 514 -18.17 14.04 -16.61
CA THR A 514 -17.72 14.65 -17.89
C THR A 514 -16.55 15.61 -17.74
N GLY A 515 -16.15 15.92 -16.52
CA GLY A 515 -15.04 16.84 -16.24
C GLY A 515 -13.71 16.36 -16.85
N LYS A 516 -12.85 17.30 -17.19
CA LYS A 516 -11.60 17.05 -17.91
C LYS A 516 -10.37 17.02 -16.98
N CYS A 517 -10.54 17.21 -15.67
CA CYS A 517 -9.52 16.94 -14.67
C CYS A 517 -9.85 15.61 -13.98
N HIS A 518 -9.01 14.60 -14.22
CA HIS A 518 -9.09 13.24 -13.69
C HIS A 518 -8.18 13.09 -12.50
N PHE A 519 -8.51 12.18 -11.59
CA PHE A 519 -7.70 11.91 -10.39
C PHE A 519 -7.28 10.44 -10.39
N ALA A 520 -6.03 10.19 -10.03
CA ALA A 520 -5.45 8.85 -9.94
C ALA A 520 -4.49 8.77 -8.75
N GLY A 521 -4.25 7.58 -8.27
CA GLY A 521 -3.39 7.31 -7.12
C GLY A 521 -4.04 6.29 -6.20
N GLU A 522 -3.28 5.76 -5.25
CA GLU A 522 -3.81 4.74 -4.32
C GLU A 522 -5.01 5.25 -3.50
N HIS A 523 -5.03 6.56 -3.22
CA HIS A 523 -6.12 7.22 -2.50
C HIS A 523 -7.44 7.29 -3.27
N CYS A 524 -7.42 7.03 -4.57
CA CYS A 524 -8.60 6.94 -5.43
C CYS A 524 -9.16 5.50 -5.51
N SER A 525 -8.39 4.49 -5.10
CA SER A 525 -8.81 3.10 -5.18
C SER A 525 -9.73 2.74 -4.02
N ILE A 526 -10.87 2.12 -4.33
CA ILE A 526 -11.76 1.55 -3.33
C ILE A 526 -11.19 0.22 -2.81
N ASN A 527 -10.64 -0.61 -3.70
CA ASN A 527 -10.23 -1.96 -3.38
C ASN A 527 -8.80 -2.06 -2.83
N PHE A 528 -7.91 -1.16 -3.27
CA PHE A 528 -6.47 -1.23 -3.00
C PHE A 528 -5.92 0.11 -2.51
N GLN A 529 -6.69 0.83 -1.68
CA GLN A 529 -6.20 2.04 -1.03
C GLN A 529 -4.94 1.75 -0.21
N GLY A 530 -3.91 2.59 -0.36
CA GLY A 530 -2.63 2.42 0.32
C GLY A 530 -1.64 1.47 -0.37
N PHE A 531 -2.06 0.71 -1.39
CA PHE A 531 -1.20 -0.24 -2.09
C PHE A 531 -0.67 0.31 -3.42
N MET A 532 0.48 -0.23 -3.87
CA MET A 532 1.02 0.04 -5.21
C MET A 532 0.02 -0.37 -6.30
N GLU A 533 -0.72 -1.46 -6.08
CA GLU A 533 -1.79 -1.93 -6.97
C GLU A 533 -2.85 -0.85 -7.20
N GLY A 534 -3.36 -0.23 -6.12
CA GLY A 534 -4.34 0.85 -6.22
C GLY A 534 -3.83 2.02 -7.03
N GLY A 535 -2.54 2.37 -6.85
CA GLY A 535 -1.91 3.39 -7.69
C GLY A 535 -1.89 3.02 -9.17
N ALA A 536 -1.49 1.79 -9.49
CA ALA A 536 -1.38 1.32 -10.86
C ALA A 536 -2.75 1.19 -11.57
N GLU A 537 -3.74 0.57 -10.91
CA GLU A 537 -5.08 0.41 -11.50
C GLU A 537 -5.78 1.75 -11.72
N GLU A 538 -5.67 2.68 -10.77
CA GLU A 538 -6.31 4.00 -10.87
C GLU A 538 -5.66 4.87 -11.94
N GLY A 539 -4.36 4.71 -12.19
CA GLY A 539 -3.69 5.33 -13.34
C GLY A 539 -4.30 4.87 -14.67
N ALA A 540 -4.43 3.56 -14.85
CA ALA A 540 -5.06 3.00 -16.05
C ALA A 540 -6.55 3.40 -16.14
N ARG A 541 -7.30 3.44 -15.03
CA ARG A 541 -8.71 3.90 -15.02
C ARG A 541 -8.83 5.34 -15.50
N ALA A 542 -8.02 6.26 -14.98
CA ALA A 542 -8.07 7.67 -15.38
C ALA A 542 -7.74 7.86 -16.86
N ALA A 543 -6.76 7.13 -17.38
CA ALA A 543 -6.46 7.11 -18.82
C ALA A 543 -7.64 6.56 -19.64
N ASN A 544 -8.26 5.47 -19.20
CA ASN A 544 -9.42 4.87 -19.88
C ASN A 544 -10.65 5.78 -19.87
N GLU A 545 -10.84 6.65 -18.88
CA GLU A 545 -11.88 7.68 -18.92
C GLU A 545 -11.67 8.63 -20.10
N ILE A 546 -10.44 9.10 -20.33
CA ILE A 546 -10.09 9.96 -21.49
C ILE A 546 -10.35 9.21 -22.79
N LEU A 547 -9.91 7.95 -22.90
CA LEU A 547 -10.13 7.13 -24.09
C LEU A 547 -11.61 6.86 -24.37
N SER A 548 -12.41 6.71 -23.32
CA SER A 548 -13.87 6.52 -23.43
C SER A 548 -14.56 7.79 -23.91
N ASP A 549 -14.18 8.95 -23.40
CA ASP A 549 -14.68 10.24 -23.86
C ASP A 549 -14.37 10.45 -25.34
N TYR A 550 -13.15 10.16 -25.76
CA TYR A 550 -12.76 10.27 -27.15
C TYR A 550 -13.59 9.36 -28.06
N LYS A 551 -13.83 8.10 -27.65
CA LYS A 551 -14.68 7.16 -28.39
C LYS A 551 -16.13 7.63 -28.48
N ALA A 552 -16.62 8.33 -27.45
CA ALA A 552 -17.95 8.91 -27.40
C ALA A 552 -18.09 10.23 -28.19
N GLY A 553 -17.01 10.72 -28.84
CA GLY A 553 -17.00 11.97 -29.56
C GLY A 553 -17.10 13.21 -28.69
N ILE A 554 -16.80 13.09 -27.39
CA ILE A 554 -16.74 14.24 -26.48
C ILE A 554 -15.50 15.07 -26.88
N PRO A 555 -15.66 16.39 -27.17
CA PRO A 555 -14.55 17.20 -27.62
C PRO A 555 -13.36 17.16 -26.66
N THR A 556 -12.19 16.91 -27.22
CA THR A 556 -10.91 16.93 -26.51
C THR A 556 -10.36 18.34 -26.53
#